data_ed1f84d4074ff59bef104d98ab618864
#
_entry.id   ed1f84d4074ff59bef104d98ab618864
#
_cell.length_a   1.000
_cell.length_b   1.000
_cell.length_c   1.000
_cell.angle_alpha   90.00
_cell.angle_beta   90.00
_cell.angle_gamma   90.00
#
_symmetry.space_group_name_H-M   'P 1'
#
loop_
_entity.id
_entity.type
_entity.pdbx_description
1 polymer ?
#
loop_
_entity_poly.entity_id
_entity_poly.type
_entity_poly.pdbx_seq_one_letter_code
_entity_poly.pdbx_strand_id
1 'polypeptide(L)'
;LHVKLPVFVARQWIRHRTANVNEYSARYSILDREFYIPAPDQLAAQSVVNNQGRGEALTGDEAARVLEILKADSTRTYDHYEEMINQDGQQGLARELARMNLPANIYTQWYWKVDLHNLLHFLRLRADAHAQYEIRVYADAMCKIVADWVPFAYAAFEDYRLGGASMSATALDCVRRMLKGEEVSQETSGMSKGEWREFQAILDE
;
A
#
# COMPACT_ATOMS: atom_id res chain seq x y z
N LEU A 1 14.11 -10.30 -0.28
CA LEU A 1 14.00 -9.13 0.59
C LEU A 1 13.60 -9.55 2.00
N HIS A 2 14.21 -8.94 3.02
CA HIS A 2 13.73 -8.99 4.40
C HIS A 2 12.99 -7.68 4.66
N VAL A 3 11.74 -7.77 5.09
CA VAL A 3 10.87 -6.60 5.25
C VAL A 3 10.22 -6.64 6.62
N LYS A 4 10.31 -5.53 7.36
CA LYS A 4 9.57 -5.28 8.60
C LYS A 4 8.47 -4.28 8.28
N LEU A 5 7.22 -4.62 8.57
CA LEU A 5 6.05 -3.85 8.16
C LEU A 5 4.87 -4.05 9.12
N PRO A 6 3.94 -3.07 9.23
CA PRO A 6 2.73 -3.26 10.02
C PRO A 6 1.82 -4.34 9.45
N VAL A 7 1.13 -5.07 10.31
CA VAL A 7 0.24 -6.17 9.89
C VAL A 7 -0.83 -5.71 8.89
N PHE A 8 -1.41 -4.50 9.02
CA PHE A 8 -2.40 -4.01 8.05
C PHE A 8 -1.79 -3.79 6.65
N VAL A 9 -0.51 -3.40 6.55
CA VAL A 9 0.23 -3.31 5.28
C VAL A 9 0.54 -4.71 4.76
N ALA A 10 0.96 -5.63 5.64
CA ALA A 10 1.21 -7.02 5.29
C ALA A 10 -0.03 -7.68 4.67
N ARG A 11 -1.23 -7.41 5.20
CA ARG A 11 -2.51 -7.90 4.67
C ARG A 11 -2.80 -7.41 3.25
N GLN A 12 -2.40 -6.19 2.92
CA GLN A 12 -2.51 -5.65 1.56
C GLN A 12 -1.43 -6.26 0.63
N TRP A 13 -0.19 -6.39 1.12
CA TRP A 13 0.94 -6.91 0.36
C TRP A 13 0.77 -8.38 -0.04
N ILE A 14 0.29 -9.22 0.88
CA ILE A 14 0.08 -10.66 0.64
C ILE A 14 -0.94 -10.96 -0.47
N ARG A 15 -1.68 -9.96 -0.97
CA ARG A 15 -2.55 -10.10 -2.15
C ARG A 15 -1.75 -10.27 -3.44
N HIS A 16 -0.46 -9.94 -3.46
CA HIS A 16 0.49 -10.29 -4.51
C HIS A 16 0.97 -11.73 -4.31
N ARG A 17 0.22 -12.69 -4.86
CA ARG A 17 0.33 -14.13 -4.54
C ARG A 17 1.47 -14.85 -5.26
N THR A 18 2.08 -14.26 -6.28
CA THR A 18 3.20 -14.85 -7.06
C THR A 18 4.54 -14.62 -6.36
N ALA A 19 4.63 -15.03 -5.11
CA ALA A 19 5.82 -14.91 -4.29
C ALA A 19 5.81 -15.95 -3.18
N ASN A 20 6.97 -16.18 -2.55
CA ASN A 20 7.09 -16.96 -1.33
C ASN A 20 7.28 -16.02 -0.14
N VAL A 21 6.55 -16.27 0.94
CA VAL A 21 6.62 -15.52 2.18
C VAL A 21 6.99 -16.47 3.32
N ASN A 22 8.01 -16.08 4.09
CA ASN A 22 8.34 -16.72 5.35
C ASN A 22 8.26 -15.65 6.45
N GLU A 23 7.13 -15.62 7.14
CA GLU A 23 6.80 -14.61 8.14
C GLU A 23 7.23 -15.05 9.54
N TYR A 24 7.71 -14.10 10.33
CA TYR A 24 7.97 -14.28 11.76
C TYR A 24 6.70 -14.71 12.49
N SER A 25 6.78 -15.84 13.19
CA SER A 25 5.59 -16.48 13.75
C SER A 25 5.28 -15.97 15.15
N ALA A 26 4.19 -15.23 15.29
CA ALA A 26 3.60 -14.87 16.58
C ALA A 26 3.00 -16.06 17.37
N ARG A 27 3.05 -17.29 16.83
CA ARG A 27 2.71 -18.52 17.55
C ARG A 27 3.88 -19.04 18.36
N TYR A 28 5.09 -18.89 17.81
CA TYR A 28 6.32 -19.43 18.41
C TYR A 28 7.11 -18.37 19.16
N SER A 29 6.91 -17.11 18.84
CA SER A 29 7.65 -15.98 19.40
C SER A 29 6.71 -14.88 19.88
N ILE A 30 7.16 -14.09 20.84
CA ILE A 30 6.50 -12.87 21.26
C ILE A 30 6.83 -11.78 20.21
N LEU A 31 5.84 -11.10 19.70
CA LEU A 31 6.06 -9.97 18.81
C LEU A 31 6.67 -8.80 19.55
N ASP A 32 7.57 -8.07 18.90
CA ASP A 32 8.14 -6.86 19.46
C ASP A 32 7.06 -5.81 19.75
N ARG A 33 7.25 -5.03 20.83
CA ARG A 33 6.36 -3.93 21.22
C ARG A 33 6.59 -2.72 20.32
N GLU A 34 6.34 -2.89 19.02
CA GLU A 34 6.52 -1.85 18.01
C GLU A 34 5.25 -1.67 17.18
N PHE A 35 4.82 -0.41 17.03
CA PHE A 35 3.59 -0.04 16.37
C PHE A 35 3.82 1.05 15.34
N TYR A 36 3.16 0.95 14.23
CA TYR A 36 3.06 2.04 13.30
C TYR A 36 2.09 3.10 13.84
N ILE A 37 2.59 4.29 14.02
CA ILE A 37 1.79 5.48 14.30
C ILE A 37 2.06 6.45 13.14
N PRO A 38 1.03 6.88 12.40
CA PRO A 38 1.23 7.79 11.29
C PRO A 38 1.84 9.12 11.74
N ALA A 39 2.71 9.70 10.91
CA ALA A 39 3.14 11.08 11.10
C ALA A 39 1.95 12.03 10.96
N PRO A 40 1.95 13.21 11.60
CA PRO A 40 0.81 14.13 11.59
C PRO A 40 0.37 14.53 10.17
N ASP A 41 1.30 14.70 9.25
CA ASP A 41 1.07 15.01 7.83
C ASP A 41 0.47 13.84 7.03
N GLN A 42 0.49 12.62 7.58
CA GLN A 42 -0.08 11.42 7.00
C GLN A 42 -1.48 11.08 7.54
N LEU A 43 -1.95 11.82 8.55
CA LEU A 43 -3.33 11.71 9.03
C LEU A 43 -4.26 12.47 8.09
N ALA A 44 -5.08 11.75 7.37
CA ALA A 44 -6.02 12.35 6.42
C ALA A 44 -7.43 11.79 6.61
N ALA A 45 -8.41 12.63 6.38
CA ALA A 45 -9.81 12.23 6.33
C ALA A 45 -10.07 11.26 5.18
N GLN A 46 -11.23 10.60 5.17
CA GLN A 46 -11.69 9.81 4.03
C GLN A 46 -11.95 10.74 2.84
N SER A 47 -11.44 10.39 1.66
CA SER A 47 -11.78 11.11 0.44
C SER A 47 -13.27 11.03 0.13
N VAL A 48 -13.87 12.14 -0.24
CA VAL A 48 -15.27 12.22 -0.67
C VAL A 48 -15.47 11.86 -2.15
N VAL A 49 -14.38 11.80 -2.91
CA VAL A 49 -14.39 11.53 -4.37
C VAL A 49 -14.04 10.07 -4.65
N ASN A 50 -13.16 9.48 -3.85
CA ASN A 50 -12.69 8.11 -4.01
C ASN A 50 -12.77 7.36 -2.67
N ASN A 51 -13.61 6.34 -2.60
CA ASN A 51 -13.80 5.54 -1.39
C ASN A 51 -12.55 4.81 -0.88
N GLN A 52 -11.50 4.72 -1.67
CA GLN A 52 -10.20 4.12 -1.30
C GLN A 52 -9.10 5.17 -1.06
N GLY A 53 -9.37 6.44 -1.37
CA GLY A 53 -8.40 7.53 -1.30
C GLY A 53 -8.42 8.26 0.04
N ARG A 54 -7.33 8.99 0.29
CA ARG A 54 -7.24 9.97 1.38
C ARG A 54 -7.75 11.32 0.89
N GLY A 55 -8.44 12.05 1.77
CA GLY A 55 -8.85 13.44 1.58
C GLY A 55 -7.84 14.41 2.18
N GLU A 56 -8.34 15.51 2.72
CA GLU A 56 -7.52 16.51 3.38
C GLU A 56 -6.91 16.00 4.68
N ALA A 57 -5.73 16.51 5.03
CA ALA A 57 -5.07 16.17 6.28
C ALA A 57 -5.86 16.67 7.48
N LEU A 58 -5.96 15.84 8.52
CA LEU A 58 -6.49 16.26 9.81
C LEU A 58 -5.50 17.22 10.47
N THR A 59 -6.01 18.25 11.15
CA THR A 59 -5.18 19.28 11.78
C THR A 59 -5.64 19.57 13.21
N GLY A 60 -4.79 20.25 13.97
CA GLY A 60 -5.13 20.73 15.30
C GLY A 60 -5.50 19.63 16.30
N ASP A 61 -6.52 19.90 17.11
CA ASP A 61 -6.95 19.03 18.22
C ASP A 61 -7.49 17.68 17.74
N GLU A 62 -8.09 17.63 16.56
CA GLU A 62 -8.61 16.39 15.98
C GLU A 62 -7.46 15.42 15.65
N ALA A 63 -6.43 15.90 14.97
CA ALA A 63 -5.24 15.10 14.65
C ALA A 63 -4.54 14.63 15.94
N ALA A 64 -4.38 15.52 16.93
CA ALA A 64 -3.79 15.19 18.21
C ALA A 64 -4.58 14.09 18.93
N ARG A 65 -5.91 14.20 18.95
CA ARG A 65 -6.79 13.21 19.57
C ARG A 65 -6.70 11.85 18.88
N VAL A 66 -6.67 11.81 17.56
CA VAL A 66 -6.53 10.55 16.82
C VAL A 66 -5.19 9.87 17.13
N LEU A 67 -4.08 10.62 17.16
CA LEU A 67 -2.76 10.09 17.52
C LEU A 67 -2.72 9.57 18.95
N GLU A 68 -3.36 10.26 19.89
CA GLU A 68 -3.47 9.81 21.27
C GLU A 68 -4.22 8.48 21.38
N ILE A 69 -5.37 8.34 20.70
CA ILE A 69 -6.14 7.08 20.65
C ILE A 69 -5.28 5.94 20.10
N LEU A 70 -4.63 6.14 18.95
CA LEU A 70 -3.80 5.10 18.33
C LEU A 70 -2.66 4.64 19.26
N LYS A 71 -1.99 5.57 19.94
CA LYS A 71 -0.91 5.26 20.88
C LYS A 71 -1.43 4.54 22.13
N ALA A 72 -2.50 5.08 22.74
CA ALA A 72 -3.07 4.53 23.97
C ALA A 72 -3.62 3.11 23.75
N ASP A 73 -4.36 2.90 22.66
CA ASP A 73 -4.93 1.58 22.34
C ASP A 73 -3.85 0.57 21.99
N SER A 74 -2.82 0.96 21.23
CA SER A 74 -1.69 0.07 20.91
C SER A 74 -0.96 -0.37 22.17
N THR A 75 -0.68 0.57 23.08
CA THR A 75 -0.01 0.29 24.37
C THR A 75 -0.86 -0.64 25.22
N ARG A 76 -2.11 -0.27 25.45
CA ARG A 76 -3.03 -1.01 26.32
C ARG A 76 -3.27 -2.45 25.83
N THR A 77 -3.48 -2.64 24.53
CA THR A 77 -3.71 -3.99 23.99
C THR A 77 -2.46 -4.86 24.08
N TYR A 78 -1.29 -4.28 23.98
CA TYR A 78 -0.05 -5.01 24.15
C TYR A 78 0.22 -5.36 25.64
N ASP A 79 -0.08 -4.45 26.57
CA ASP A 79 0.01 -4.73 28.01
C ASP A 79 -0.90 -5.94 28.38
N HIS A 80 -2.13 -5.97 27.88
CA HIS A 80 -3.02 -7.11 28.06
C HIS A 80 -2.50 -8.39 27.36
N TYR A 81 -1.84 -8.27 26.21
CA TYR A 81 -1.19 -9.42 25.56
C TYR A 81 -0.08 -10.01 26.44
N GLU A 82 0.78 -9.16 27.02
CA GLU A 82 1.83 -9.60 27.96
C GLU A 82 1.22 -10.21 29.24
N GLU A 83 0.17 -9.61 29.80
CA GLU A 83 -0.55 -10.17 30.93
C GLU A 83 -1.13 -11.55 30.63
N MET A 84 -1.76 -11.74 29.47
CA MET A 84 -2.34 -13.02 29.07
C MET A 84 -1.30 -14.14 28.91
N ILE A 85 -0.09 -13.85 28.47
CA ILE A 85 0.98 -14.84 28.27
C ILE A 85 1.84 -15.07 29.53
N ASN A 86 1.91 -14.09 30.43
CA ASN A 86 2.75 -14.10 31.65
C ASN A 86 1.85 -14.11 32.89
N GLN A 87 1.09 -15.16 33.14
CA GLN A 87 0.35 -15.24 34.40
C GLN A 87 1.26 -15.80 35.51
N ASP A 88 1.53 -14.99 36.49
CA ASP A 88 2.31 -15.20 37.72
C ASP A 88 2.59 -16.68 38.10
N GLY A 89 3.62 -17.29 37.52
CA GLY A 89 4.06 -18.67 37.82
C GLY A 89 3.12 -19.78 37.37
N GLN A 90 2.00 -19.46 36.69
CA GLN A 90 1.11 -20.41 36.02
C GLN A 90 1.27 -20.33 34.50
N GLN A 91 0.89 -21.40 33.79
CA GLN A 91 0.86 -21.39 32.36
C GLN A 91 -0.18 -20.35 31.87
N GLY A 92 0.29 -19.25 31.27
CA GLY A 92 -0.58 -18.26 30.64
C GLY A 92 -1.30 -18.79 29.38
N LEU A 93 -2.10 -17.94 28.78
CA LEU A 93 -2.80 -18.26 27.54
C LEU A 93 -1.81 -18.61 26.42
N ALA A 94 -2.13 -19.60 25.60
CA ALA A 94 -1.32 -19.97 24.45
C ALA A 94 -1.11 -18.73 23.53
N ARG A 95 0.13 -18.48 23.07
CA ARG A 95 0.49 -17.32 22.23
C ARG A 95 -0.36 -17.23 20.98
N GLU A 96 -0.75 -18.35 20.38
CA GLU A 96 -1.62 -18.39 19.20
C GLU A 96 -3.02 -17.81 19.45
N LEU A 97 -3.47 -17.78 20.70
CA LEU A 97 -4.73 -17.16 21.11
C LEU A 97 -4.51 -15.76 21.66
N ALA A 98 -3.51 -15.55 22.52
CA ALA A 98 -3.23 -14.24 23.13
C ALA A 98 -3.03 -13.12 22.09
N ARG A 99 -2.38 -13.45 20.95
CA ARG A 99 -2.15 -12.51 19.84
C ARG A 99 -3.41 -12.01 19.14
N MET A 100 -4.59 -12.61 19.37
CA MET A 100 -5.83 -12.19 18.72
C MET A 100 -6.20 -10.73 19.02
N ASN A 101 -5.82 -10.25 20.20
CA ASN A 101 -6.11 -8.90 20.64
C ASN A 101 -5.06 -7.85 20.25
N LEU A 102 -3.98 -8.23 19.55
CA LEU A 102 -2.99 -7.29 19.09
C LEU A 102 -3.54 -6.42 17.96
N PRO A 103 -3.25 -5.09 17.96
CA PRO A 103 -3.79 -4.19 16.98
C PRO A 103 -3.12 -4.38 15.61
N ALA A 104 -3.82 -4.05 14.54
CA ALA A 104 -3.33 -4.26 13.18
C ALA A 104 -2.12 -3.40 12.81
N ASN A 105 -1.81 -2.36 13.57
CA ASN A 105 -0.63 -1.51 13.38
C ASN A 105 0.64 -2.05 14.02
N ILE A 106 0.59 -3.20 14.73
CA ILE A 106 1.79 -3.87 15.23
C ILE A 106 2.68 -4.31 14.07
N TYR A 107 4.00 -4.21 14.24
CA TYR A 107 4.93 -4.67 13.22
C TYR A 107 5.09 -6.18 13.23
N THR A 108 5.10 -6.76 12.03
CA THR A 108 5.59 -8.10 11.71
C THR A 108 6.80 -7.99 10.79
N GLN A 109 7.45 -9.11 10.49
CA GLN A 109 8.54 -9.15 9.53
C GLN A 109 8.55 -10.47 8.79
N TRP A 110 9.03 -10.43 7.56
CA TRP A 110 9.13 -11.62 6.70
C TRP A 110 10.30 -11.59 5.73
N TYR A 111 10.69 -12.75 5.28
CA TYR A 111 11.43 -12.89 4.05
C TYR A 111 10.45 -13.00 2.90
N TRP A 112 10.57 -12.11 1.93
CA TRP A 112 9.77 -12.10 0.71
C TRP A 112 10.66 -12.45 -0.48
N LYS A 113 10.40 -13.61 -1.12
CA LYS A 113 11.09 -14.09 -2.31
C LYS A 113 10.15 -13.96 -3.49
N VAL A 114 10.57 -13.23 -4.49
CA VAL A 114 9.81 -12.94 -5.70
C VAL A 114 10.78 -12.89 -6.88
N ASP A 115 10.34 -13.29 -8.08
CA ASP A 115 11.08 -13.08 -9.32
C ASP A 115 10.95 -11.62 -9.79
N LEU A 116 11.84 -11.21 -10.70
CA LEU A 116 11.91 -9.83 -11.18
C LEU A 116 10.60 -9.38 -11.87
N HIS A 117 9.97 -10.23 -12.66
CA HIS A 117 8.73 -9.89 -13.38
C HIS A 117 7.61 -9.54 -12.40
N ASN A 118 7.40 -10.38 -11.39
CA ASN A 118 6.38 -10.17 -10.37
C ASN A 118 6.74 -9.03 -9.40
N LEU A 119 8.04 -8.79 -9.17
CA LEU A 119 8.50 -7.61 -8.43
C LEU A 119 8.13 -6.32 -9.18
N LEU A 120 8.46 -6.22 -10.47
CA LEU A 120 8.10 -5.06 -11.29
C LEU A 120 6.58 -4.86 -11.37
N HIS A 121 5.79 -5.95 -11.42
CA HIS A 121 4.33 -5.86 -11.33
C HIS A 121 3.85 -5.29 -9.98
N PHE A 122 4.46 -5.72 -8.87
CA PHE A 122 4.19 -5.15 -7.55
C PHE A 122 4.53 -3.66 -7.51
N LEU A 123 5.72 -3.27 -8.00
CA LEU A 123 6.19 -1.89 -8.00
C LEU A 123 5.27 -0.98 -8.82
N ARG A 124 4.84 -1.42 -10.01
CA ARG A 124 3.87 -0.68 -10.82
C ARG A 124 2.59 -0.32 -10.06
N LEU A 125 2.09 -1.24 -9.22
CA LEU A 125 0.84 -1.04 -8.49
C LEU A 125 1.04 -0.31 -7.16
N ARG A 126 2.23 -0.37 -6.56
CA ARG A 126 2.47 0.12 -5.20
C ARG A 126 3.37 1.36 -5.13
N ALA A 127 4.14 1.65 -6.18
CA ALA A 127 4.82 2.94 -6.34
C ALA A 127 3.93 4.01 -7.00
N ASP A 128 2.74 3.64 -7.46
CA ASP A 128 1.75 4.57 -7.99
C ASP A 128 1.33 5.62 -6.94
N ALA A 129 1.16 6.88 -7.37
CA ALA A 129 0.81 7.99 -6.49
C ALA A 129 -0.53 7.78 -5.74
N HIS A 130 -1.45 7.00 -6.31
CA HIS A 130 -2.74 6.66 -5.69
C HIS A 130 -2.65 5.45 -4.75
N ALA A 131 -1.49 4.77 -4.68
CA ALA A 131 -1.30 3.69 -3.72
C ALA A 131 -1.28 4.25 -2.29
N GLN A 132 -1.75 3.43 -1.34
CA GLN A 132 -1.72 3.80 0.07
C GLN A 132 -0.29 4.13 0.49
N TYR A 133 -0.08 5.24 1.19
CA TYR A 133 1.23 5.75 1.59
C TYR A 133 2.09 4.67 2.28
N GLU A 134 1.51 3.92 3.22
CA GLU A 134 2.23 2.95 4.04
C GLU A 134 2.77 1.74 3.27
N ILE A 135 2.24 1.40 2.11
CA ILE A 135 2.83 0.40 1.23
C ILE A 135 3.71 1.04 0.16
N ARG A 136 3.38 2.27 -0.26
CA ARG A 136 4.13 3.01 -1.28
C ARG A 136 5.56 3.28 -0.85
N VAL A 137 5.80 3.68 0.40
CA VAL A 137 7.16 3.93 0.91
C VAL A 137 8.08 2.70 0.78
N TYR A 138 7.55 1.50 0.90
CA TYR A 138 8.33 0.28 0.65
C TYR A 138 8.59 0.08 -0.84
N ALA A 139 7.59 0.32 -1.69
CA ALA A 139 7.75 0.22 -3.13
C ALA A 139 8.79 1.23 -3.65
N ASP A 140 8.76 2.47 -3.17
CA ASP A 140 9.73 3.52 -3.51
C ASP A 140 11.16 3.13 -3.12
N ALA A 141 11.32 2.56 -1.92
CA ALA A 141 12.63 2.05 -1.47
C ALA A 141 13.11 0.87 -2.35
N MET A 142 12.19 -0.02 -2.75
CA MET A 142 12.52 -1.14 -3.64
C MET A 142 12.85 -0.69 -5.07
N CYS A 143 12.16 0.34 -5.59
CA CYS A 143 12.50 0.93 -6.89
C CYS A 143 13.96 1.33 -6.96
N LYS A 144 14.49 2.00 -5.93
CA LYS A 144 15.91 2.38 -5.84
C LYS A 144 16.84 1.16 -5.86
N ILE A 145 16.51 0.12 -5.08
CA ILE A 145 17.30 -1.12 -5.04
C ILE A 145 17.31 -1.81 -6.41
N VAL A 146 16.14 -1.87 -7.09
CA VAL A 146 16.01 -2.54 -8.41
C VAL A 146 16.71 -1.73 -9.48
N ALA A 147 16.67 -0.40 -9.43
CA ALA A 147 17.41 0.47 -10.34
C ALA A 147 18.92 0.21 -10.30
N ASP A 148 19.47 0.04 -9.09
CA ASP A 148 20.89 -0.25 -8.90
C ASP A 148 21.25 -1.70 -9.31
N TRP A 149 20.34 -2.65 -9.06
CA TRP A 149 20.58 -4.08 -9.29
C TRP A 149 20.46 -4.49 -10.76
N VAL A 150 19.43 -4.00 -11.47
CA VAL A 150 19.14 -4.37 -12.86
C VAL A 150 18.80 -3.11 -13.70
N PRO A 151 19.76 -2.19 -13.88
CA PRO A 151 19.52 -0.85 -14.42
C PRO A 151 18.87 -0.85 -15.81
N PHE A 152 19.25 -1.74 -16.72
CA PHE A 152 18.65 -1.81 -18.05
C PHE A 152 17.18 -2.25 -18.02
N ALA A 153 16.86 -3.25 -17.19
CA ALA A 153 15.48 -3.70 -17.03
C ALA A 153 14.63 -2.64 -16.30
N TYR A 154 15.25 -1.92 -15.35
CA TYR A 154 14.57 -0.86 -14.62
C TYR A 154 14.29 0.35 -15.52
N ALA A 155 15.23 0.79 -16.35
CA ALA A 155 15.00 1.85 -17.32
C ALA A 155 13.84 1.52 -18.28
N ALA A 156 13.76 0.29 -18.77
CA ALA A 156 12.61 -0.15 -19.56
C ALA A 156 11.31 -0.17 -18.75
N PHE A 157 11.36 -0.53 -17.47
CA PHE A 157 10.22 -0.51 -16.57
C PHE A 157 9.73 0.92 -16.32
N GLU A 158 10.62 1.88 -16.11
CA GLU A 158 10.27 3.30 -15.99
C GLU A 158 9.57 3.81 -17.24
N ASP A 159 10.14 3.58 -18.41
CA ASP A 159 9.62 4.06 -19.69
C ASP A 159 8.27 3.41 -20.05
N TYR A 160 8.20 2.07 -20.01
CA TYR A 160 7.04 1.34 -20.52
C TYR A 160 5.95 1.05 -19.47
N ARG A 161 6.21 1.23 -18.19
CA ARG A 161 5.28 0.84 -17.12
C ARG A 161 4.95 1.92 -16.10
N LEU A 162 5.93 2.66 -15.61
CA LEU A 162 5.68 3.76 -14.66
C LEU A 162 5.26 5.02 -15.39
N GLY A 163 6.00 5.42 -16.44
CA GLY A 163 5.69 6.57 -17.27
C GLY A 163 4.78 6.27 -18.47
N GLY A 164 4.44 5.00 -18.69
CA GLY A 164 3.61 4.59 -19.82
C GLY A 164 2.12 4.64 -19.51
N ALA A 165 1.32 5.15 -20.43
CA ALA A 165 -0.14 5.11 -20.37
C ALA A 165 -0.71 3.85 -21.01
N SER A 166 -1.78 3.29 -20.43
CA SER A 166 -2.55 2.20 -21.02
C SER A 166 -3.86 2.74 -21.59
N MET A 167 -4.09 2.51 -22.86
CA MET A 167 -5.32 2.93 -23.54
C MET A 167 -6.14 1.73 -24.03
N SER A 168 -7.46 1.83 -23.93
CA SER A 168 -8.37 0.87 -24.57
C SER A 168 -8.31 1.00 -26.11
N ALA A 169 -8.85 0.00 -26.84
CA ALA A 169 -8.95 0.09 -28.29
C ALA A 169 -9.78 1.30 -28.74
N THR A 170 -10.84 1.63 -27.99
CA THR A 170 -11.67 2.81 -28.23
C THR A 170 -10.89 4.10 -28.01
N ALA A 171 -10.12 4.20 -26.95
CA ALA A 171 -9.25 5.36 -26.66
C ALA A 171 -8.19 5.55 -27.76
N LEU A 172 -7.52 4.47 -28.18
CA LEU A 172 -6.57 4.51 -29.30
C LEU A 172 -7.19 4.96 -30.62
N ASP A 173 -8.46 4.55 -30.89
CA ASP A 173 -9.18 5.02 -32.08
C ASP A 173 -9.47 6.52 -31.98
N CYS A 174 -9.86 7.02 -30.82
CA CYS A 174 -10.03 8.46 -30.59
C CYS A 174 -8.73 9.23 -30.85
N VAL A 175 -7.60 8.75 -30.34
CA VAL A 175 -6.27 9.38 -30.64
C VAL A 175 -6.00 9.40 -32.15
N ARG A 176 -6.25 8.29 -32.88
CA ARG A 176 -6.04 8.22 -34.34
C ARG A 176 -6.93 9.20 -35.09
N ARG A 177 -8.16 9.42 -34.66
CA ARG A 177 -9.10 10.37 -35.22
C ARG A 177 -8.65 11.81 -34.96
N MET A 178 -8.23 12.12 -33.74
CA MET A 178 -7.67 13.42 -33.37
C MET A 178 -6.42 13.76 -34.21
N LEU A 179 -5.52 12.78 -34.41
CA LEU A 179 -4.32 12.97 -35.26
C LEU A 179 -4.65 13.22 -36.74
N LYS A 180 -5.86 12.85 -37.20
CA LYS A 180 -6.37 13.17 -38.54
C LYS A 180 -7.11 14.50 -38.59
N GLY A 181 -7.17 15.24 -37.49
CA GLY A 181 -7.86 16.52 -37.38
C GLY A 181 -9.36 16.44 -37.14
N GLU A 182 -9.87 15.24 -36.73
CA GLU A 182 -11.26 15.12 -36.34
C GLU A 182 -11.48 15.67 -34.92
N GLU A 183 -12.59 16.39 -34.71
CA GLU A 183 -13.02 16.76 -33.37
C GLU A 183 -13.68 15.56 -32.70
N VAL A 184 -13.12 15.13 -31.57
CA VAL A 184 -13.63 14.02 -30.75
C VAL A 184 -14.14 14.56 -29.44
N SER A 185 -15.43 14.32 -29.16
CA SER A 185 -16.07 14.65 -27.87
C SER A 185 -16.45 13.38 -27.14
N GLN A 186 -16.89 13.52 -25.88
CA GLN A 186 -17.36 12.39 -25.10
C GLN A 186 -18.50 11.62 -25.81
N GLU A 187 -19.45 12.38 -26.44
CA GLU A 187 -20.58 11.78 -27.16
C GLU A 187 -20.15 11.01 -28.42
N THR A 188 -19.10 11.48 -29.11
CA THR A 188 -18.60 10.86 -30.35
C THR A 188 -17.49 9.84 -30.13
N SER A 189 -16.98 9.75 -28.89
CA SER A 189 -15.89 8.83 -28.54
C SER A 189 -16.31 7.38 -28.38
N GLY A 190 -17.58 7.13 -28.05
CA GLY A 190 -18.08 5.81 -27.65
C GLY A 190 -17.68 5.42 -26.21
N MET A 191 -17.09 6.31 -25.44
CA MET A 191 -16.67 6.08 -24.05
C MET A 191 -17.77 6.51 -23.07
N SER A 192 -17.82 5.87 -21.92
CA SER A 192 -18.56 6.38 -20.76
C SER A 192 -17.95 7.70 -20.25
N LYS A 193 -18.71 8.45 -19.44
CA LYS A 193 -18.20 9.70 -18.83
C LYS A 193 -16.95 9.48 -17.97
N GLY A 194 -16.86 8.34 -17.29
CA GLY A 194 -15.69 7.97 -16.47
C GLY A 194 -14.47 7.72 -17.35
N GLU A 195 -14.60 6.86 -18.36
CA GLU A 195 -13.52 6.54 -19.31
C GLU A 195 -13.04 7.78 -20.08
N TRP A 196 -13.97 8.65 -20.48
CA TRP A 196 -13.62 9.91 -21.16
C TRP A 196 -12.78 10.82 -20.26
N ARG A 197 -13.13 10.95 -18.99
CA ARG A 197 -12.36 11.73 -18.02
C ARG A 197 -10.95 11.16 -17.82
N GLU A 198 -10.82 9.83 -17.71
CA GLU A 198 -9.52 9.16 -17.60
C GLU A 198 -8.69 9.32 -18.87
N PHE A 199 -9.33 9.23 -20.04
CA PHE A 199 -8.70 9.45 -21.33
C PHE A 199 -8.16 10.90 -21.46
N GLN A 200 -8.94 11.89 -21.08
CA GLN A 200 -8.49 13.29 -21.09
C GLN A 200 -7.31 13.50 -20.13
N ALA A 201 -7.35 12.94 -18.93
CA ALA A 201 -6.24 13.04 -17.99
C ALA A 201 -4.92 12.50 -18.59
N ILE A 202 -4.97 11.40 -19.35
CA ILE A 202 -3.78 10.86 -20.04
C ILE A 202 -3.25 11.81 -21.14
N LEU A 203 -4.12 12.59 -21.78
CA LEU A 203 -3.70 13.51 -22.85
C LEU A 203 -3.16 14.84 -22.30
N ASP A 204 -3.54 15.20 -21.08
CA ASP A 204 -3.16 16.45 -20.43
C ASP A 204 -1.85 16.32 -19.63
N GLU A 205 -1.38 15.08 -19.33
CA GLU A 205 -0.08 14.78 -18.72
C GLU A 205 1.06 14.83 -19.76
#